data_7fd71a26ce1813a1688e3bf847d9f935
#
_entry.id   7fd71a26ce1813a1688e3bf847d9f935
#
_cell.length_a   1.000
_cell.length_b   1.000
_cell.length_c   1.000
_cell.angle_alpha   90.00
_cell.angle_beta   90.00
_cell.angle_gamma   90.00
#
_symmetry.space_group_name_H-M   'P 1'
#
loop_
_entity.id
_entity.type
_entity.pdbx_description
1 polymer ?
#
loop_
_entity_poly.entity_id
_entity_poly.type
_entity_poly.pdbx_seq_one_letter_code
_entity_poly.pdbx_strand_id
1 'polypeptide(L)'
;DVLGSRGLGDVYKRQMQGLQCAVTEEKTLTAETAAALPGTGESVLDITGSFAAGSAAPATGQVSVQGTLQIQICSQNTDTGELTVRSKDLAVQQTLELPGVTEDDTALVRGEVLACTLSAVDGAGEASLSVTWKLRVEVWRSVQHIVVADAYSTLCKTQTVQTVCRLLQKTADLTGRIPVTLDDDLPDAEGTVLGCFVTLGALCAVQADGNKAETHLKLLGKGTAHVFISDARGELTCYDKAFTWQPDGLWPGSTDGA
;
A
#
# COMPACT_ATOMS: atom_id res chain seq x y z
N ASP A 1 9.98 49.96 -6.37
CA ASP A 1 8.87 50.60 -7.08
C ASP A 1 7.59 50.32 -6.32
N VAL A 2 7.28 51.28 -5.42
CA VAL A 2 6.01 51.38 -4.71
C VAL A 2 5.02 52.05 -5.67
N LEU A 3 4.49 51.30 -6.61
CA LEU A 3 3.22 51.66 -7.23
C LEU A 3 2.14 51.30 -6.20
N GLY A 4 1.85 52.32 -5.38
CA GLY A 4 0.84 52.26 -4.37
C GLY A 4 -0.47 51.79 -4.97
N SER A 5 -1.02 50.70 -4.46
CA SER A 5 -2.40 50.32 -4.59
C SER A 5 -3.27 51.36 -3.89
N ARG A 6 -3.37 52.55 -4.51
CA ARG A 6 -4.32 53.60 -4.09
C ARG A 6 -5.72 53.08 -4.45
N GLY A 7 -6.38 52.42 -3.50
CA GLY A 7 -7.79 52.07 -3.65
C GLY A 7 -8.18 50.63 -3.28
N LEU A 8 -7.24 49.74 -3.06
CA LEU A 8 -7.52 48.45 -2.43
C LEU A 8 -7.18 48.58 -0.94
N GLY A 9 -8.16 48.38 -0.08
CA GLY A 9 -7.94 48.28 1.36
C GLY A 9 -7.05 47.10 1.71
N ASP A 10 -6.80 46.89 2.97
CA ASP A 10 -5.96 45.78 3.42
C ASP A 10 -6.52 44.41 3.01
N VAL A 11 -5.63 43.58 2.52
CA VAL A 11 -5.95 42.17 2.17
C VAL A 11 -5.31 41.28 3.22
N TYR A 12 -6.14 40.61 3.98
CA TYR A 12 -5.64 39.64 4.95
C TYR A 12 -5.28 38.33 4.24
N LYS A 13 -4.00 38.00 4.27
CA LYS A 13 -3.44 36.78 3.67
C LYS A 13 -3.13 35.78 4.76
N ARG A 14 -3.54 34.53 4.54
CA ARG A 14 -3.21 33.39 5.41
C ARG A 14 -2.31 32.42 4.64
N GLN A 15 -1.24 31.96 5.29
CA GLN A 15 -0.42 30.87 4.77
C GLN A 15 -1.02 29.55 5.23
N MET A 16 -1.17 28.63 4.31
CA MET A 16 -1.64 27.27 4.57
C MET A 16 -0.65 26.29 3.94
N GLN A 17 -0.35 25.21 4.66
CA GLN A 17 0.45 24.10 4.12
C GLN A 17 -0.47 23.04 3.56
N GLY A 18 -0.12 22.52 2.38
CA GLY A 18 -0.82 21.41 1.75
C GLY A 18 0.16 20.46 1.08
N LEU A 19 -0.27 19.22 0.86
CA LEU A 19 0.48 18.24 0.08
C LEU A 19 0.04 18.29 -1.37
N GLN A 20 1.00 18.28 -2.26
CA GLN A 20 0.80 18.18 -3.70
C GLN A 20 1.57 16.97 -4.23
N CYS A 21 0.94 16.16 -5.08
CA CYS A 21 1.65 15.12 -5.80
C CYS A 21 2.61 15.79 -6.79
N ALA A 22 3.90 15.58 -6.57
CA ALA A 22 4.96 16.16 -7.39
C ALA A 22 5.29 15.27 -8.59
N VAL A 23 5.37 13.95 -8.37
CA VAL A 23 5.73 12.96 -9.39
C VAL A 23 4.99 11.66 -9.12
N THR A 24 4.54 11.01 -10.18
CA THR A 24 4.07 9.61 -10.15
C THR A 24 4.83 8.84 -11.21
N GLU A 25 5.44 7.72 -10.83
CA GLU A 25 6.19 6.84 -11.73
C GLU A 25 5.73 5.41 -11.56
N GLU A 26 5.60 4.70 -12.68
CA GLU A 26 5.34 3.26 -12.72
C GLU A 26 6.43 2.55 -13.50
N LYS A 27 6.97 1.48 -12.93
CA LYS A 27 8.02 0.68 -13.56
C LYS A 27 7.72 -0.80 -13.42
N THR A 28 7.83 -1.52 -14.54
CA THR A 28 7.79 -2.99 -14.54
C THR A 28 9.21 -3.51 -14.37
N LEU A 29 9.38 -4.43 -13.44
CA LEU A 29 10.64 -5.00 -13.01
C LEU A 29 10.56 -6.52 -13.06
N THR A 30 11.72 -7.16 -13.20
CA THR A 30 11.84 -8.62 -13.10
C THR A 30 12.89 -8.94 -12.05
N ALA A 31 12.58 -9.89 -11.19
CA ALA A 31 13.50 -10.45 -10.21
C ALA A 31 13.63 -11.95 -10.44
N GLU A 32 14.83 -12.46 -10.33
CA GLU A 32 15.12 -13.88 -10.51
C GLU A 32 15.78 -14.44 -9.25
N THR A 33 15.39 -15.64 -8.88
CA THR A 33 15.98 -16.37 -7.76
C THR A 33 15.94 -17.87 -8.00
N ALA A 34 16.86 -18.59 -7.40
CA ALA A 34 16.78 -20.05 -7.37
C ALA A 34 15.62 -20.48 -6.45
N ALA A 35 14.86 -21.45 -6.89
CA ALA A 35 13.83 -22.13 -6.10
C ALA A 35 14.07 -23.63 -6.16
N ALA A 36 13.76 -24.33 -5.06
CA ALA A 36 13.75 -25.79 -5.10
C ALA A 36 12.69 -26.25 -6.09
N LEU A 37 13.09 -27.13 -7.00
CA LEU A 37 12.11 -27.80 -7.86
C LEU A 37 11.15 -28.60 -6.98
N PRO A 38 9.89 -28.71 -7.39
CA PRO A 38 9.02 -29.76 -6.89
C PRO A 38 9.74 -31.09 -7.02
N GLY A 39 9.59 -31.97 -6.01
CA GLY A 39 10.22 -33.28 -6.02
C GLY A 39 9.88 -34.09 -7.29
N THR A 40 10.67 -35.12 -7.56
CA THR A 40 10.34 -36.06 -8.63
C THR A 40 8.93 -36.60 -8.43
N GLY A 41 8.04 -36.41 -9.40
CA GLY A 41 6.63 -36.78 -9.30
C GLY A 41 5.73 -35.66 -8.77
N GLU A 42 6.23 -34.45 -8.57
CA GLU A 42 5.38 -33.29 -8.27
C GLU A 42 5.14 -32.44 -9.53
N SER A 43 3.90 -32.00 -9.71
CA SER A 43 3.50 -31.03 -10.76
C SER A 43 3.16 -29.71 -10.12
N VAL A 44 3.67 -28.61 -10.65
CA VAL A 44 3.28 -27.26 -10.22
C VAL A 44 1.90 -26.97 -10.76
N LEU A 45 0.98 -26.63 -9.87
CA LEU A 45 -0.40 -26.27 -10.21
C LEU A 45 -0.54 -24.76 -10.37
N ASP A 46 0.05 -24.01 -9.44
CA ASP A 46 -0.09 -22.54 -9.44
C ASP A 46 1.10 -21.89 -8.72
N ILE A 47 1.40 -20.65 -9.14
CA ILE A 47 2.41 -19.80 -8.50
C ILE A 47 1.80 -18.40 -8.32
N THR A 48 1.62 -18.00 -7.08
CA THR A 48 1.11 -16.68 -6.72
C THR A 48 2.19 -15.83 -6.08
N GLY A 49 2.06 -14.53 -6.20
CA GLY A 49 2.99 -13.59 -5.58
C GLY A 49 2.33 -12.31 -5.12
N SER A 50 2.89 -11.73 -4.09
CA SER A 50 2.52 -10.40 -3.59
C SER A 50 3.75 -9.58 -3.27
N PHE A 51 3.60 -8.25 -3.25
CA PHE A 51 4.66 -7.33 -2.86
C PHE A 51 4.31 -6.67 -1.53
N ALA A 52 5.21 -6.79 -0.57
CA ALA A 52 5.15 -6.07 0.69
C ALA A 52 6.17 -4.93 0.67
N ALA A 53 5.68 -3.68 0.70
CA ALA A 53 6.55 -2.51 0.79
C ALA A 53 7.20 -2.45 2.18
N GLY A 54 8.52 -2.27 2.22
CA GLY A 54 9.30 -2.07 3.45
C GLY A 54 9.54 -0.59 3.71
N SER A 55 10.29 0.07 2.85
CA SER A 55 10.61 1.50 2.97
C SER A 55 10.70 2.17 1.62
N ALA A 56 10.44 3.47 1.59
CA ALA A 56 10.67 4.35 0.47
C ALA A 56 11.38 5.60 0.95
N ALA A 57 12.60 5.81 0.48
CA ALA A 57 13.46 6.92 0.89
C ALA A 57 13.72 7.85 -0.29
N PRO A 58 13.09 9.06 -0.31
CA PRO A 58 13.42 10.09 -1.26
C PRO A 58 14.83 10.64 -1.02
N ALA A 59 15.52 10.94 -2.12
CA ALA A 59 16.78 11.65 -2.13
C ALA A 59 16.80 12.58 -3.34
N THR A 60 17.82 13.44 -3.46
CA THR A 60 17.90 14.38 -4.57
C THR A 60 17.89 13.66 -5.92
N GLY A 61 16.81 13.85 -6.69
CA GLY A 61 16.63 13.28 -8.02
C GLY A 61 16.30 11.79 -8.07
N GLN A 62 16.03 11.13 -6.95
CA GLN A 62 15.77 9.69 -6.91
C GLN A 62 14.94 9.26 -5.70
N VAL A 63 14.36 8.06 -5.78
CA VAL A 63 13.71 7.37 -4.65
C VAL A 63 14.25 5.96 -4.56
N SER A 64 14.77 5.58 -3.38
CA SER A 64 15.17 4.22 -3.08
C SER A 64 14.01 3.47 -2.40
N VAL A 65 13.62 2.35 -2.98
CA VAL A 65 12.52 1.50 -2.53
C VAL A 65 13.08 0.16 -2.07
N GLN A 66 12.68 -0.27 -0.89
CA GLN A 66 12.96 -1.61 -0.38
C GLN A 66 11.64 -2.33 -0.10
N GLY A 67 11.60 -3.62 -0.37
CA GLY A 67 10.42 -4.43 -0.14
C GLY A 67 10.73 -5.92 -0.22
N THR A 68 9.69 -6.73 -0.11
CA THR A 68 9.78 -8.17 -0.19
C THR A 68 8.72 -8.69 -1.16
N LEU A 69 9.13 -9.47 -2.15
CA LEU A 69 8.23 -10.28 -2.95
C LEU A 69 7.99 -11.59 -2.20
N GLN A 70 6.74 -11.87 -1.87
CA GLN A 70 6.30 -13.08 -1.20
C GLN A 70 5.65 -13.98 -2.25
N ILE A 71 6.24 -15.15 -2.48
CA ILE A 71 5.81 -16.06 -3.53
C ILE A 71 5.36 -17.37 -2.88
N GLN A 72 4.26 -17.90 -3.35
CA GLN A 72 3.74 -19.22 -2.97
C GLN A 72 3.67 -20.10 -4.20
N ILE A 73 4.21 -21.30 -4.09
CA ILE A 73 4.22 -22.32 -5.13
C ILE A 73 3.35 -23.48 -4.64
N CYS A 74 2.25 -23.71 -5.31
CA CYS A 74 1.38 -24.85 -5.08
C CYS A 74 1.76 -25.97 -6.05
N SER A 75 2.08 -27.13 -5.52
CA SER A 75 2.41 -28.35 -6.30
C SER A 75 1.60 -29.53 -5.81
N GLN A 76 1.36 -30.48 -6.71
CA GLN A 76 0.68 -31.75 -6.44
C GLN A 76 1.60 -32.91 -6.75
N ASN A 77 1.69 -33.86 -5.83
CA ASN A 77 2.32 -35.14 -6.09
C ASN A 77 1.45 -35.94 -7.08
N THR A 78 2.02 -36.32 -8.22
CA THR A 78 1.27 -37.02 -9.30
C THR A 78 0.88 -38.42 -8.95
N ASP A 79 1.56 -39.08 -7.99
CA ASP A 79 1.31 -40.47 -7.61
C ASP A 79 0.30 -40.56 -6.47
N THR A 80 0.40 -39.66 -5.48
CA THR A 80 -0.44 -39.67 -4.28
C THR A 80 -1.59 -38.69 -4.35
N GLY A 81 -1.54 -37.70 -5.24
CA GLY A 81 -2.48 -36.58 -5.27
C GLY A 81 -2.27 -35.52 -4.17
N GLU A 82 -1.28 -35.73 -3.30
CA GLU A 82 -1.00 -34.84 -2.18
C GLU A 82 -0.57 -33.43 -2.67
N LEU A 83 -1.17 -32.41 -2.07
CA LEU A 83 -0.87 -31.02 -2.37
C LEU A 83 0.14 -30.46 -1.37
N THR A 84 1.09 -29.69 -1.88
CA THR A 84 2.13 -29.03 -1.09
C THR A 84 2.20 -27.55 -1.47
N VAL A 85 2.22 -26.66 -0.47
CA VAL A 85 2.45 -25.23 -0.67
C VAL A 85 3.81 -24.85 -0.08
N ARG A 86 4.67 -24.28 -0.91
CA ARG A 86 5.98 -23.77 -0.50
C ARG A 86 6.00 -22.25 -0.64
N SER A 87 6.53 -21.57 0.37
CA SER A 87 6.67 -20.12 0.36
C SER A 87 8.11 -19.71 0.15
N LYS A 88 8.33 -18.65 -0.62
CA LYS A 88 9.64 -18.04 -0.85
C LYS A 88 9.53 -16.53 -0.74
N ASP A 89 10.35 -15.96 0.13
CA ASP A 89 10.50 -14.51 0.26
C ASP A 89 11.75 -14.04 -0.47
N LEU A 90 11.59 -13.02 -1.30
CA LEU A 90 12.69 -12.39 -2.05
C LEU A 90 12.78 -10.93 -1.70
N ALA A 91 13.82 -10.51 -0.99
CA ALA A 91 14.10 -9.13 -0.73
C ALA A 91 14.48 -8.41 -2.02
N VAL A 92 13.84 -7.27 -2.29
CA VAL A 92 14.09 -6.45 -3.46
C VAL A 92 14.43 -5.02 -3.05
N GLN A 93 15.38 -4.45 -3.76
CA GLN A 93 15.77 -3.06 -3.63
C GLN A 93 15.84 -2.44 -5.01
N GLN A 94 15.17 -1.29 -5.19
CA GLN A 94 15.14 -0.57 -6.45
C GLN A 94 15.39 0.92 -6.21
N THR A 95 16.18 1.52 -7.08
CA THR A 95 16.35 2.96 -7.13
C THR A 95 15.71 3.47 -8.41
N LEU A 96 14.81 4.43 -8.29
CA LEU A 96 14.14 5.09 -9.40
C LEU A 96 14.70 6.50 -9.53
N GLU A 97 15.17 6.85 -10.71
CA GLU A 97 15.59 8.22 -11.03
C GLU A 97 14.34 9.07 -11.28
N LEU A 98 14.08 10.02 -10.41
CA LEU A 98 12.93 10.91 -10.45
C LEU A 98 13.39 12.36 -10.35
N PRO A 99 13.69 13.01 -11.48
CA PRO A 99 14.19 14.38 -11.51
C PRO A 99 13.25 15.33 -10.76
N GLY A 100 13.82 16.19 -9.92
CA GLY A 100 13.06 17.16 -9.14
C GLY A 100 12.58 16.68 -7.78
N VAL A 101 12.77 15.41 -7.42
CA VAL A 101 12.54 14.90 -6.06
C VAL A 101 13.63 15.40 -5.13
N THR A 102 13.26 15.69 -3.89
CA THR A 102 14.15 16.17 -2.81
C THR A 102 14.01 15.27 -1.57
N GLU A 103 14.93 15.40 -0.64
CA GLU A 103 14.92 14.64 0.62
C GLU A 103 13.74 15.00 1.54
N ASP A 104 13.18 16.20 1.37
CA ASP A 104 12.02 16.67 2.14
C ASP A 104 10.67 16.12 1.62
N ASP A 105 10.68 15.48 0.45
CA ASP A 105 9.49 14.90 -0.14
C ASP A 105 9.08 13.60 0.60
N THR A 106 7.83 13.20 0.45
CA THR A 106 7.33 11.92 0.97
C THR A 106 7.02 10.99 -0.19
N ALA A 107 7.57 9.77 -0.17
CA ALA A 107 7.28 8.77 -1.18
C ALA A 107 6.30 7.72 -0.66
N LEU A 108 5.27 7.42 -1.44
CA LEU A 108 4.35 6.30 -1.24
C LEU A 108 4.61 5.25 -2.31
N VAL A 109 4.67 4.00 -1.89
CA VAL A 109 5.01 2.88 -2.78
C VAL A 109 3.94 1.82 -2.74
N ARG A 110 3.57 1.33 -3.93
CA ARG A 110 2.71 0.17 -4.12
C ARG A 110 3.36 -0.74 -5.14
N GLY A 111 3.25 -2.05 -4.92
CA GLY A 111 3.71 -3.05 -5.88
C GLY A 111 2.62 -4.07 -6.16
N GLU A 112 2.65 -4.60 -7.37
CA GLU A 112 1.73 -5.64 -7.84
C GLU A 112 2.55 -6.69 -8.61
N VAL A 113 2.41 -7.95 -8.22
CA VAL A 113 3.02 -9.05 -8.97
C VAL A 113 2.14 -9.36 -10.17
N LEU A 114 2.73 -9.32 -11.35
CA LEU A 114 2.03 -9.52 -12.63
C LEU A 114 2.13 -10.97 -13.11
N ALA A 115 3.29 -11.59 -12.92
CA ALA A 115 3.54 -12.96 -13.34
C ALA A 115 4.65 -13.60 -12.52
N CYS A 116 4.51 -14.90 -12.28
CA CYS A 116 5.55 -15.76 -11.74
C CYS A 116 5.76 -16.95 -12.68
N THR A 117 6.99 -17.24 -13.04
CA THR A 117 7.34 -18.39 -13.88
C THR A 117 8.46 -19.18 -13.27
N LEU A 118 8.33 -20.51 -13.30
CA LEU A 118 9.34 -21.44 -12.83
C LEU A 118 9.90 -22.19 -14.04
N SER A 119 11.21 -22.12 -14.22
CA SER A 119 11.92 -22.80 -15.30
C SER A 119 12.92 -23.79 -14.71
N ALA A 120 12.90 -25.03 -15.17
CA ALA A 120 13.90 -26.00 -14.76
C ALA A 120 15.30 -25.58 -15.24
N VAL A 121 16.29 -25.71 -14.37
CA VAL A 121 17.70 -25.54 -14.73
C VAL A 121 18.26 -26.92 -15.00
N ASP A 122 18.75 -27.15 -16.22
CA ASP A 122 19.29 -28.44 -16.64
C ASP A 122 20.39 -28.94 -15.70
N GLY A 123 20.17 -30.11 -15.12
CA GLY A 123 21.20 -30.91 -14.42
C GLY A 123 21.42 -30.59 -12.93
N ALA A 124 20.75 -29.62 -12.32
CA ALA A 124 21.03 -29.21 -10.93
C ALA A 124 19.97 -29.57 -9.90
N GLY A 125 18.80 -30.06 -10.30
CA GLY A 125 17.68 -30.26 -9.35
C GLY A 125 17.12 -28.93 -8.79
N GLU A 126 17.52 -27.80 -9.33
CA GLU A 126 17.07 -26.45 -8.99
C GLU A 126 16.25 -25.87 -10.14
N ALA A 127 15.33 -24.99 -9.81
CA ALA A 127 14.59 -24.19 -10.78
C ALA A 127 14.99 -22.71 -10.67
N SER A 128 14.89 -21.99 -11.77
CA SER A 128 14.89 -20.53 -11.76
C SER A 128 13.44 -20.04 -11.64
N LEU A 129 13.17 -19.29 -10.59
CA LEU A 129 11.92 -18.57 -10.37
C LEU A 129 12.10 -17.13 -10.84
N SER A 130 11.36 -16.76 -11.89
CA SER A 130 11.30 -15.39 -12.40
C SER A 130 9.99 -14.75 -12.00
N VAL A 131 10.07 -13.57 -11.39
CA VAL A 131 8.92 -12.80 -10.92
C VAL A 131 8.90 -11.46 -11.63
N THR A 132 7.85 -11.22 -12.41
CA THR A 132 7.59 -9.92 -13.03
C THR A 132 6.58 -9.16 -12.18
N TRP A 133 6.94 -7.95 -11.80
CA TRP A 133 6.11 -7.12 -10.92
C TRP A 133 6.15 -5.66 -11.33
N LYS A 134 5.10 -4.94 -10.99
CA LYS A 134 4.96 -3.51 -11.26
C LYS A 134 5.13 -2.74 -9.96
N LEU A 135 5.98 -1.73 -9.97
CA LEU A 135 6.21 -0.80 -8.89
C LEU A 135 5.62 0.55 -9.27
N ARG A 136 4.78 1.10 -8.41
CA ARG A 136 4.25 2.47 -8.51
C ARG A 136 4.75 3.29 -7.34
N VAL A 137 5.38 4.42 -7.65
CA VAL A 137 5.87 5.39 -6.66
C VAL A 137 5.17 6.71 -6.88
N GLU A 138 4.58 7.26 -5.82
CA GLU A 138 3.97 8.58 -5.78
C GLU A 138 4.77 9.45 -4.81
N VAL A 139 5.30 10.55 -5.29
CA VAL A 139 6.06 11.50 -4.48
C VAL A 139 5.20 12.72 -4.17
N TRP A 140 5.09 13.03 -2.89
CA TRP A 140 4.27 14.10 -2.36
C TRP A 140 5.15 15.15 -1.72
N ARG A 141 4.92 16.42 -2.09
CA ARG A 141 5.64 17.59 -1.60
C ARG A 141 4.76 18.47 -0.77
N SER A 142 5.30 18.97 0.36
CA SER A 142 4.65 20.02 1.13
C SER A 142 4.80 21.36 0.43
N VAL A 143 3.69 22.02 0.12
CA VAL A 143 3.64 23.30 -0.57
C VAL A 143 2.92 24.32 0.31
N GLN A 144 3.49 25.51 0.41
CA GLN A 144 2.83 26.64 1.06
C GLN A 144 1.92 27.37 0.07
N HIS A 145 0.65 27.47 0.43
CA HIS A 145 -0.33 28.24 -0.30
C HIS A 145 -0.63 29.55 0.45
N ILE A 146 -0.61 30.66 -0.28
CA ILE A 146 -1.06 31.95 0.26
C ILE A 146 -2.49 32.15 -0.21
N VAL A 147 -3.43 32.12 0.72
CA VAL A 147 -4.84 32.37 0.44
C VAL A 147 -5.25 33.73 0.98
N VAL A 148 -6.13 34.40 0.25
CA VAL A 148 -6.76 35.62 0.73
C VAL A 148 -7.93 35.22 1.63
N ALA A 149 -7.82 35.50 2.92
CA ALA A 149 -8.85 35.13 3.89
C ALA A 149 -9.92 36.24 4.00
N ASP A 150 -9.52 37.50 3.81
CA ASP A 150 -10.44 38.62 3.83
C ASP A 150 -9.87 39.79 3.01
N ALA A 151 -10.77 40.65 2.53
CA ALA A 151 -10.40 41.87 1.83
C ALA A 151 -11.45 42.95 2.11
N TYR A 152 -11.00 44.15 2.48
CA TYR A 152 -11.86 45.29 2.67
C TYR A 152 -11.30 46.55 2.01
N SER A 153 -12.18 47.50 1.71
CA SER A 153 -11.80 48.82 1.21
C SER A 153 -12.50 49.89 2.01
N THR A 154 -11.76 50.91 2.36
CA THR A 154 -12.30 52.10 3.02
C THR A 154 -12.90 53.09 2.02
N LEU A 155 -12.62 52.91 0.72
CA LEU A 155 -13.05 53.83 -0.33
C LEU A 155 -14.26 53.34 -1.14
N CYS A 156 -14.47 52.03 -1.18
CA CYS A 156 -15.52 51.40 -1.98
C CYS A 156 -16.27 50.35 -1.16
N LYS A 157 -17.56 50.19 -1.49
CA LYS A 157 -18.32 49.04 -0.94
C LYS A 157 -17.77 47.76 -1.58
N THR A 158 -17.21 46.87 -0.77
CA THR A 158 -16.68 45.60 -1.21
C THR A 158 -17.71 44.49 -0.97
N GLN A 159 -17.81 43.59 -1.94
CA GLN A 159 -18.55 42.33 -1.80
C GLN A 159 -17.52 41.19 -1.94
N THR A 160 -17.42 40.36 -0.92
CA THR A 160 -16.53 39.20 -0.91
C THR A 160 -17.33 37.95 -1.25
N VAL A 161 -16.79 37.12 -2.14
CA VAL A 161 -17.29 35.78 -2.43
C VAL A 161 -16.25 34.80 -1.87
N GLN A 162 -16.70 33.98 -0.92
CA GLN A 162 -15.82 32.97 -0.30
C GLN A 162 -15.95 31.64 -1.04
N THR A 163 -14.80 31.02 -1.31
CA THR A 163 -14.71 29.70 -1.90
C THR A 163 -14.01 28.78 -0.92
N VAL A 164 -14.57 27.56 -0.73
CA VAL A 164 -13.92 26.54 0.11
C VAL A 164 -12.70 26.00 -0.59
N CYS A 165 -11.53 26.16 0.03
CA CYS A 165 -10.29 25.52 -0.40
C CYS A 165 -10.06 24.26 0.44
N ARG A 166 -9.85 23.12 -0.23
CA ARG A 166 -9.50 21.85 0.42
C ARG A 166 -8.06 21.53 0.13
N LEU A 167 -7.27 21.36 1.18
CA LEU A 167 -5.86 20.98 1.09
C LEU A 167 -5.67 19.62 1.75
N LEU A 168 -4.82 18.79 1.13
CA LEU A 168 -4.34 17.57 1.75
C LEU A 168 -3.22 17.92 2.72
N GLN A 169 -3.23 17.33 3.90
CA GLN A 169 -2.15 17.47 4.89
C GLN A 169 -1.72 16.08 5.35
N LYS A 170 -0.41 15.91 5.54
CA LYS A 170 0.14 14.71 6.17
C LYS A 170 -0.05 14.84 7.69
N THR A 171 -0.86 13.99 8.27
CA THR A 171 -1.14 13.99 9.71
C THR A 171 -0.23 13.06 10.47
N ALA A 172 0.09 11.90 9.90
CA ALA A 172 0.98 10.91 10.52
C ALA A 172 1.52 9.91 9.48
N ASP A 173 2.65 9.30 9.80
CA ASP A 173 3.15 8.08 9.15
C ASP A 173 2.87 6.90 10.06
N LEU A 174 2.23 5.88 9.50
CA LEU A 174 1.89 4.67 10.21
C LEU A 174 2.58 3.50 9.52
N THR A 175 3.49 2.87 10.21
CA THR A 175 4.12 1.62 9.81
C THR A 175 3.98 0.62 10.95
N GLY A 176 3.54 -0.59 10.64
CA GLY A 176 3.40 -1.62 11.66
C GLY A 176 2.99 -2.96 11.07
N ARG A 177 3.14 -3.99 11.88
CA ARG A 177 2.59 -5.32 11.62
C ARG A 177 1.50 -5.56 12.65
N ILE A 178 0.32 -5.92 12.17
CA ILE A 178 -0.84 -6.20 13.01
C ILE A 178 -1.13 -7.67 12.87
N PRO A 179 -0.96 -8.47 13.93
CA PRO A 179 -1.41 -9.86 13.93
C PRO A 179 -2.94 -9.88 13.91
N VAL A 180 -3.50 -10.63 12.99
CA VAL A 180 -4.94 -10.88 12.92
C VAL A 180 -5.14 -12.37 13.12
N THR A 181 -5.90 -12.74 14.14
CA THR A 181 -6.33 -14.12 14.38
C THR A 181 -7.77 -14.23 13.93
N LEU A 182 -8.06 -15.19 13.08
CA LEU A 182 -9.40 -15.50 12.62
C LEU A 182 -9.75 -16.89 13.18
N ASP A 183 -10.71 -16.91 14.09
CA ASP A 183 -11.32 -18.16 14.58
C ASP A 183 -12.56 -18.41 13.74
N ASP A 184 -12.57 -19.49 12.99
CA ASP A 184 -13.71 -19.91 12.19
C ASP A 184 -13.76 -21.42 12.05
N ASP A 185 -14.97 -21.94 11.99
CA ASP A 185 -15.20 -23.35 11.67
C ASP A 185 -15.07 -23.51 10.16
N LEU A 186 -14.11 -24.32 9.73
CA LEU A 186 -13.98 -24.67 8.32
C LEU A 186 -15.16 -25.55 7.89
N PRO A 187 -15.67 -25.38 6.67
CA PRO A 187 -16.85 -26.11 6.19
C PRO A 187 -16.64 -27.63 6.14
N ASP A 188 -15.40 -28.08 6.08
CA ASP A 188 -15.02 -29.48 6.11
C ASP A 188 -14.00 -29.75 7.22
N ALA A 189 -14.46 -30.28 8.35
CA ALA A 189 -13.63 -30.57 9.51
C ALA A 189 -12.63 -31.74 9.27
N GLU A 190 -12.83 -32.55 8.22
CA GLU A 190 -11.93 -33.64 7.84
C GLU A 190 -10.90 -33.23 6.78
N GLY A 191 -11.02 -32.01 6.26
CA GLY A 191 -10.12 -31.48 5.24
C GLY A 191 -8.75 -31.10 5.79
N THR A 192 -7.73 -31.16 4.94
CA THR A 192 -6.38 -30.66 5.24
C THR A 192 -6.20 -29.27 4.70
N VAL A 193 -5.85 -28.31 5.56
CA VAL A 193 -5.50 -26.94 5.13
C VAL A 193 -4.14 -26.98 4.43
N LEU A 194 -4.11 -26.58 3.16
CA LEU A 194 -2.92 -26.59 2.33
C LEU A 194 -2.18 -25.27 2.38
N GLY A 195 -2.93 -24.19 2.49
CA GLY A 195 -2.37 -22.85 2.52
C GLY A 195 -3.43 -21.79 2.74
N CYS A 196 -2.97 -20.60 3.05
CA CYS A 196 -3.82 -19.44 3.22
C CYS A 196 -3.10 -18.20 2.68
N PHE A 197 -3.83 -17.35 1.98
CA PHE A 197 -3.35 -16.01 1.67
C PHE A 197 -4.42 -14.97 1.99
N VAL A 198 -4.00 -13.74 2.16
CA VAL A 198 -4.89 -12.65 2.55
C VAL A 198 -4.87 -11.55 1.49
N THR A 199 -6.04 -11.18 1.02
CA THR A 199 -6.25 -10.00 0.21
C THR A 199 -6.69 -8.86 1.13
N LEU A 200 -5.89 -7.79 1.19
CA LEU A 200 -6.25 -6.60 1.95
C LEU A 200 -7.06 -5.64 1.08
N GLY A 201 -8.20 -5.25 1.60
CA GLY A 201 -9.03 -4.20 1.02
C GLY A 201 -8.63 -2.80 1.50
N ALA A 202 -9.51 -1.84 1.29
CA ALA A 202 -9.28 -0.46 1.68
C ALA A 202 -9.15 -0.30 3.20
N LEU A 203 -8.15 0.49 3.61
CA LEU A 203 -8.05 1.02 4.96
C LEU A 203 -8.85 2.32 5.02
N CYS A 204 -9.80 2.40 5.94
CA CYS A 204 -10.63 3.58 6.15
C CYS A 204 -10.32 4.20 7.50
N ALA A 205 -10.24 5.53 7.53
CA ALA A 205 -10.23 6.27 8.78
C ALA A 205 -11.67 6.58 9.20
N VAL A 206 -12.01 6.24 10.44
CA VAL A 206 -13.32 6.52 11.02
C VAL A 206 -13.12 7.45 12.21
N GLN A 207 -13.94 8.49 12.31
CA GLN A 207 -13.89 9.39 13.46
C GLN A 207 -14.23 8.60 14.73
N ALA A 208 -13.36 8.65 15.72
CA ALA A 208 -13.65 8.07 17.01
C ALA A 208 -14.66 8.97 17.75
N ASP A 209 -15.68 8.37 18.33
CA ASP A 209 -16.62 9.09 19.19
C ASP A 209 -15.87 9.66 20.38
N GLY A 210 -15.66 10.95 20.40
CA GLY A 210 -14.95 11.66 21.46
C GLY A 210 -15.31 13.14 21.50
N ASN A 211 -15.08 13.76 22.64
CA ASN A 211 -15.35 15.15 22.91
C ASN A 211 -14.77 16.05 21.81
N LYS A 212 -15.51 17.03 21.36
CA LYS A 212 -15.23 17.92 20.20
C LYS A 212 -13.88 18.67 20.21
N ALA A 213 -13.05 18.50 21.23
CA ALA A 213 -11.76 19.18 21.36
C ALA A 213 -10.59 18.43 20.75
N GLU A 214 -10.68 17.10 20.62
CA GLU A 214 -9.63 16.28 20.00
C GLU A 214 -10.26 15.27 19.04
N THR A 215 -10.07 15.48 17.77
CA THR A 215 -10.56 14.55 16.75
C THR A 215 -9.55 13.40 16.65
N HIS A 216 -9.90 12.26 17.22
CA HIS A 216 -9.14 11.04 17.02
C HIS A 216 -9.74 10.23 15.88
N LEU A 217 -8.87 9.60 15.10
CA LEU A 217 -9.25 8.69 14.04
C LEU A 217 -9.00 7.25 14.50
N LYS A 218 -9.97 6.39 14.26
CA LYS A 218 -9.80 4.94 14.28
C LYS A 218 -9.57 4.46 12.86
N LEU A 219 -8.59 3.60 12.67
CA LEU A 219 -8.36 2.95 11.41
C LEU A 219 -9.14 1.63 11.38
N LEU A 220 -9.91 1.44 10.33
CA LEU A 220 -10.65 0.21 10.08
C LEU A 220 -10.23 -0.35 8.73
N GLY A 221 -9.65 -1.54 8.74
CA GLY A 221 -9.30 -2.29 7.56
C GLY A 221 -10.31 -3.41 7.29
N LYS A 222 -10.44 -3.77 6.03
CA LYS A 222 -11.19 -4.94 5.59
C LYS A 222 -10.25 -5.84 4.79
N GLY A 223 -10.46 -7.14 4.86
CA GLY A 223 -9.72 -8.10 4.09
C GLY A 223 -10.55 -9.36 3.86
N THR A 224 -10.02 -10.22 3.02
CA THR A 224 -10.54 -11.57 2.79
C THR A 224 -9.38 -12.54 2.95
N ALA A 225 -9.56 -13.53 3.82
CA ALA A 225 -8.67 -14.67 3.92
C ALA A 225 -9.18 -15.75 2.96
N HIS A 226 -8.29 -16.24 2.13
CA HIS A 226 -8.53 -17.31 1.18
C HIS A 226 -7.84 -18.55 1.70
N VAL A 227 -8.59 -19.58 2.08
CA VAL A 227 -8.06 -20.80 2.66
C VAL A 227 -8.27 -21.94 1.66
N PHE A 228 -7.17 -22.57 1.26
CA PHE A 228 -7.20 -23.74 0.40
C PHE A 228 -7.27 -25.01 1.24
N ILE A 229 -8.25 -25.81 0.98
CA ILE A 229 -8.53 -27.06 1.71
C ILE A 229 -8.57 -28.17 0.70
N SER A 230 -7.89 -29.27 1.01
CA SER A 230 -8.08 -30.55 0.33
C SER A 230 -9.00 -31.42 1.18
N ASP A 231 -10.11 -31.87 0.62
CA ASP A 231 -11.02 -32.80 1.31
C ASP A 231 -10.42 -34.21 1.39
N ALA A 232 -11.13 -35.15 2.05
CA ALA A 232 -10.72 -36.55 2.19
C ALA A 232 -10.65 -37.29 0.84
N ARG A 233 -11.20 -36.75 -0.25
CA ARG A 233 -11.15 -37.29 -1.61
C ARG A 233 -10.05 -36.70 -2.45
N GLY A 234 -9.32 -35.71 -1.91
CA GLY A 234 -8.29 -34.95 -2.61
C GLY A 234 -8.85 -33.82 -3.50
N GLU A 235 -10.14 -33.48 -3.37
CA GLU A 235 -10.69 -32.32 -4.08
C GLU A 235 -10.25 -31.03 -3.42
N LEU A 236 -9.83 -30.07 -4.25
CA LEU A 236 -9.40 -28.76 -3.80
C LEU A 236 -10.57 -27.78 -3.71
N THR A 237 -10.76 -27.19 -2.57
CA THR A 237 -11.76 -26.14 -2.33
C THR A 237 -11.09 -24.91 -1.78
N CYS A 238 -11.49 -23.73 -2.28
CA CYS A 238 -11.11 -22.45 -1.71
C CYS A 238 -12.26 -21.91 -0.85
N TYR A 239 -11.96 -21.65 0.40
CA TYR A 239 -12.89 -21.04 1.34
C TYR A 239 -12.49 -19.59 1.59
N ASP A 240 -13.42 -18.67 1.31
CA ASP A 240 -13.22 -17.24 1.45
C ASP A 240 -13.88 -16.73 2.73
N LYS A 241 -13.09 -16.12 3.61
CA LYS A 241 -13.56 -15.49 4.82
C LYS A 241 -13.27 -14.00 4.82
N ALA A 242 -14.32 -13.20 4.74
CA ALA A 242 -14.19 -11.75 4.92
C ALA A 242 -13.96 -11.43 6.40
N PHE A 243 -13.05 -10.53 6.69
CA PHE A 243 -12.75 -10.05 8.04
C PHE A 243 -12.55 -8.56 8.08
N THR A 244 -12.70 -7.99 9.27
CA THR A 244 -12.34 -6.61 9.57
C THR A 244 -11.22 -6.62 10.61
N TRP A 245 -10.30 -5.69 10.50
CA TRP A 245 -9.24 -5.52 11.48
C TRP A 245 -9.12 -4.05 11.86
N GLN A 246 -8.73 -3.81 13.08
CA GLN A 246 -8.55 -2.48 13.63
C GLN A 246 -7.23 -2.45 14.38
N PRO A 247 -6.27 -1.60 13.95
CA PRO A 247 -5.06 -1.37 14.74
C PRO A 247 -5.43 -0.78 16.09
N ASP A 248 -4.76 -1.25 17.14
CA ASP A 248 -4.90 -0.64 18.45
C ASP A 248 -4.33 0.77 18.42
N GLY A 249 -5.06 1.70 19.02
CA GLY A 249 -4.65 3.09 19.16
C GLY A 249 -5.62 4.09 18.56
N LEU A 250 -5.48 5.32 19.03
CA LEU A 250 -6.16 6.50 18.51
C LEU A 250 -5.14 7.33 17.75
N TRP A 251 -5.47 7.67 16.52
CA TRP A 251 -4.59 8.45 15.65
C TRP A 251 -5.03 9.92 15.67
N PRO A 252 -4.07 10.88 15.63
CA PRO A 252 -4.44 12.28 15.54
C PRO A 252 -5.25 12.54 14.28
N GLY A 253 -6.47 12.99 14.46
CA GLY A 253 -7.30 13.47 13.37
C GLY A 253 -6.85 14.86 12.92
N SER A 254 -7.27 15.26 11.73
CA SER A 254 -7.18 16.65 11.31
C SER A 254 -7.99 17.49 12.28
N THR A 255 -7.36 18.41 12.99
CA THR A 255 -8.09 19.52 13.58
C THR A 255 -8.58 20.35 12.39
N ASP A 256 -9.88 20.35 12.14
CA ASP A 256 -10.45 21.32 11.24
C ASP A 256 -10.00 22.69 11.72
N GLY A 257 -9.12 23.29 10.94
CA GLY A 257 -8.65 24.64 11.21
C GLY A 257 -9.86 25.56 11.16
N ALA A 258 -10.23 26.05 12.34
CA ALA A 258 -11.16 27.15 12.49
C ALA A 258 -10.61 28.44 11.83
#